data_1551d4051f18b85555699865c3f7dd99
#
_entry.id   1551d4051f18b85555699865c3f7dd99
#
_cell.length_a   1.000
_cell.length_b   1.000
_cell.length_c   1.000
_cell.angle_alpha   90.00
_cell.angle_beta   90.00
_cell.angle_gamma   90.00
#
_symmetry.space_group_name_H-M   'P 1'
#
loop_
_entity.id
_entity.type
_entity.pdbx_description
1 polymer ?
#
loop_
_entity_poly.entity_id
_entity_poly.type
_entity_poly.pdbx_seq_one_letter_code
_entity_poly.pdbx_strand_id
1 'polypeptide(L)'
;MDHGCQVRKRDVVVNVGGAPAGASVRVVQLDSAFPIGSCINGTVIQDPAFVDFFTNHMDWAVFENELKWYWTEAQRGQLNYEDADRLLDFCDRAGKPVRGHCIFWAVDGDVQQWIKDIAAYDRDQLMAAVQARLNGLLGRYAGRFPHYDVNNEMLHGRFFRDRLGDDVAALMFREAARLDPGAVLFVNDYNVECGNDPSATPERYVELIRYLQWRGAQVGGVGLQGHVTHPVREIICDALDALSAATDLPIWFTELDVGEPDDALRADDLEAVMREAYAHPAVQGVVLWEQDPLQSTLTTASGSRSIPAVPCHRTDQR
;
A
#
# COMPACT_ATOMS: atom_id res chain seq x y z
N MET A 1 8.62 18.84 -20.03
CA MET A 1 9.88 19.23 -19.37
C MET A 1 9.97 18.39 -18.10
N ASP A 2 11.09 17.76 -17.92
CA ASP A 2 11.32 16.78 -16.85
C ASP A 2 11.49 17.48 -15.49
N HIS A 3 10.40 17.97 -14.90
CA HIS A 3 10.44 18.71 -13.64
C HIS A 3 10.73 17.81 -12.43
N GLY A 4 10.42 16.53 -12.52
CA GLY A 4 10.50 15.59 -11.40
C GLY A 4 11.93 15.19 -11.01
N CYS A 5 12.82 15.05 -11.98
CA CYS A 5 14.19 14.61 -11.71
C CYS A 5 15.07 15.58 -10.90
N GLN A 6 14.65 16.83 -10.69
CA GLN A 6 15.49 17.83 -10.02
C GLN A 6 15.31 17.89 -8.50
N VAL A 7 14.16 17.46 -7.97
CA VAL A 7 13.82 17.63 -6.54
C VAL A 7 14.72 16.79 -5.62
N ARG A 8 15.10 15.59 -6.06
CA ARG A 8 15.96 14.67 -5.28
C ARG A 8 17.42 14.62 -5.75
N LYS A 9 17.80 15.41 -6.76
CA LYS A 9 19.20 15.51 -7.23
C LYS A 9 19.98 16.54 -6.43
N ARG A 10 21.23 16.21 -6.13
CA ARG A 10 22.22 17.12 -5.52
C ARG A 10 23.55 16.93 -6.22
N ASP A 11 24.25 18.03 -6.46
CA ASP A 11 25.65 17.99 -6.85
C ASP A 11 26.51 17.65 -5.63
N VAL A 12 27.31 16.60 -5.75
CA VAL A 12 28.24 16.17 -4.70
C VAL A 12 29.65 16.40 -5.19
N VAL A 13 30.39 17.26 -4.50
CA VAL A 13 31.82 17.53 -4.78
C VAL A 13 32.66 16.64 -3.87
N VAL A 14 33.37 15.68 -4.45
CA VAL A 14 34.31 14.82 -3.72
C VAL A 14 35.73 15.38 -3.92
N ASN A 15 36.32 15.96 -2.85
CA ASN A 15 37.68 16.42 -2.86
C ASN A 15 38.65 15.29 -2.48
N VAL A 16 39.46 14.84 -3.42
CA VAL A 16 40.45 13.78 -3.23
C VAL A 16 41.82 14.42 -3.12
N GLY A 17 42.17 14.90 -1.91
CA GLY A 17 43.49 15.50 -1.66
C GLY A 17 44.61 14.43 -1.63
N GLY A 18 45.73 14.71 -2.28
CA GLY A 18 46.90 13.84 -2.24
C GLY A 18 46.86 12.61 -3.14
N ALA A 19 45.83 12.45 -3.96
CA ALA A 19 45.79 11.35 -4.92
C ALA A 19 46.79 11.55 -6.06
N PRO A 20 47.50 10.47 -6.49
CA PRO A 20 48.41 10.56 -7.62
C PRO A 20 47.65 10.79 -8.93
N ALA A 21 48.33 11.36 -9.92
CA ALA A 21 47.78 11.56 -11.26
C ALA A 21 47.30 10.21 -11.84
N GLY A 22 46.06 10.15 -12.30
CA GLY A 22 45.46 8.92 -12.83
C GLY A 22 44.75 8.05 -11.79
N ALA A 23 44.62 8.48 -10.54
CA ALA A 23 43.82 7.79 -9.56
C ALA A 23 42.34 7.74 -9.97
N SER A 24 41.71 6.58 -9.81
CA SER A 24 40.27 6.41 -10.00
C SER A 24 39.53 6.55 -8.66
N VAL A 25 38.37 7.19 -8.69
CA VAL A 25 37.45 7.28 -7.55
C VAL A 25 36.23 6.46 -7.85
N ARG A 26 35.89 5.52 -6.94
CA ARG A 26 34.67 4.76 -7.00
C ARG A 26 33.70 5.29 -5.93
N VAL A 27 32.53 5.71 -6.37
CA VAL A 27 31.44 6.10 -5.48
C VAL A 27 30.46 4.92 -5.40
N VAL A 28 30.11 4.51 -4.19
CA VAL A 28 29.15 3.42 -3.93
C VAL A 28 28.07 4.00 -3.03
N GLN A 29 26.81 3.86 -3.45
CA GLN A 29 25.67 4.18 -2.59
C GLN A 29 25.56 3.06 -1.54
N LEU A 30 25.54 3.44 -0.27
CA LEU A 30 25.42 2.49 0.85
C LEU A 30 23.99 2.36 1.35
N ASP A 31 23.18 3.39 1.17
CA ASP A 31 21.82 3.47 1.67
C ASP A 31 20.97 4.38 0.78
N SER A 32 19.65 4.17 0.79
CA SER A 32 18.65 5.00 0.11
C SER A 32 17.62 5.49 1.12
N ALA A 33 17.41 6.80 1.19
CA ALA A 33 16.34 7.37 2.02
C ALA A 33 14.93 7.22 1.39
N PHE A 34 14.83 6.71 0.15
CA PHE A 34 13.57 6.43 -0.51
C PHE A 34 13.36 4.92 -0.55
N PRO A 35 12.50 4.36 0.32
CA PRO A 35 12.33 2.93 0.42
C PRO A 35 11.57 2.35 -0.77
N ILE A 36 12.03 1.19 -1.22
CA ILE A 36 11.32 0.32 -2.15
C ILE A 36 11.06 -0.99 -1.44
N GLY A 37 9.79 -1.38 -1.35
CA GLY A 37 9.37 -2.62 -0.72
C GLY A 37 8.79 -3.62 -1.70
N SER A 38 8.43 -4.80 -1.18
CA SER A 38 7.75 -5.84 -1.95
C SER A 38 6.66 -6.50 -1.13
N CYS A 39 5.61 -6.92 -1.82
CA CYS A 39 4.65 -7.89 -1.31
C CYS A 39 5.33 -9.24 -1.09
N ILE A 40 5.00 -9.92 0.01
CA ILE A 40 5.47 -11.26 0.34
C ILE A 40 4.33 -12.13 0.82
N ASN A 41 4.48 -13.45 0.64
CA ASN A 41 3.57 -14.46 1.17
C ASN A 41 4.33 -15.70 1.63
N GLY A 42 3.61 -16.67 2.18
CA GLY A 42 4.17 -17.91 2.69
C GLY A 42 4.85 -18.80 1.65
N THR A 43 4.62 -18.58 0.36
CA THR A 43 5.23 -19.34 -0.75
C THR A 43 6.56 -18.72 -1.17
N VAL A 44 6.58 -17.41 -1.47
CA VAL A 44 7.79 -16.75 -2.00
C VAL A 44 8.95 -16.72 -1.01
N ILE A 45 8.68 -16.67 0.29
CA ILE A 45 9.74 -16.73 1.31
C ILE A 45 10.41 -18.13 1.42
N GLN A 46 9.93 -19.13 0.67
CA GLN A 46 10.55 -20.45 0.56
C GLN A 46 11.47 -20.55 -0.67
N ASP A 47 11.39 -19.62 -1.60
CA ASP A 47 12.28 -19.55 -2.76
C ASP A 47 13.58 -18.83 -2.40
N PRO A 48 14.74 -19.55 -2.42
CA PRO A 48 16.03 -18.93 -2.10
C PRO A 48 16.41 -17.76 -3.02
N ALA A 49 16.00 -17.79 -4.29
CA ALA A 49 16.30 -16.71 -5.23
C ALA A 49 15.52 -15.44 -4.87
N PHE A 50 14.23 -15.58 -4.53
CA PHE A 50 13.42 -14.47 -4.04
C PHE A 50 13.96 -13.93 -2.70
N VAL A 51 14.29 -14.82 -1.76
CA VAL A 51 14.83 -14.41 -0.44
C VAL A 51 16.12 -13.62 -0.59
N ASP A 52 17.04 -14.08 -1.45
CA ASP A 52 18.29 -13.35 -1.73
C ASP A 52 18.01 -11.96 -2.34
N PHE A 53 17.14 -11.90 -3.35
CA PHE A 53 16.73 -10.64 -3.97
C PHE A 53 16.06 -9.70 -2.96
N PHE A 54 15.05 -10.17 -2.23
CA PHE A 54 14.32 -9.39 -1.26
C PHE A 54 15.25 -8.83 -0.16
N THR A 55 16.09 -9.67 0.40
CA THR A 55 16.97 -9.27 1.50
C THR A 55 17.98 -8.20 1.08
N ASN A 56 18.50 -8.29 -0.16
CA ASN A 56 19.54 -7.41 -0.65
C ASN A 56 19.02 -6.14 -1.32
N HIS A 57 17.78 -6.12 -1.83
CA HIS A 57 17.29 -5.05 -2.68
C HIS A 57 16.00 -4.37 -2.20
N MET A 58 15.24 -5.00 -1.30
CA MET A 58 14.01 -4.42 -0.76
C MET A 58 14.22 -3.84 0.63
N ASP A 59 13.57 -2.71 0.90
CA ASP A 59 13.66 -1.99 2.18
C ASP A 59 12.48 -2.29 3.10
N TRP A 60 11.31 -2.63 2.53
CA TRP A 60 10.04 -2.85 3.23
C TRP A 60 9.34 -4.09 2.71
N ALA A 61 8.43 -4.61 3.55
CA ALA A 61 7.50 -5.67 3.16
C ALA A 61 6.04 -5.26 3.36
N VAL A 62 5.15 -5.95 2.67
CA VAL A 62 3.71 -6.04 2.97
C VAL A 62 3.28 -7.49 2.78
N PHE A 63 2.36 -7.99 3.63
CA PHE A 63 1.83 -9.35 3.46
C PHE A 63 0.67 -9.33 2.48
N GLU A 64 0.64 -10.30 1.57
CA GLU A 64 -0.39 -10.38 0.54
C GLU A 64 -1.78 -10.56 1.14
N ASN A 65 -1.98 -11.59 1.96
CA ASN A 65 -3.28 -11.96 2.53
C ASN A 65 -3.23 -12.23 4.04
N GLU A 66 -2.07 -12.56 4.58
CA GLU A 66 -1.92 -13.26 5.85
C GLU A 66 -2.30 -12.40 7.06
N LEU A 67 -2.43 -11.07 6.90
CA LEU A 67 -2.93 -10.17 7.95
C LEU A 67 -4.41 -9.82 7.77
N LYS A 68 -4.99 -10.03 6.60
CA LYS A 68 -6.39 -9.69 6.28
C LYS A 68 -7.37 -10.44 7.19
N TRP A 69 -8.51 -9.83 7.49
CA TRP A 69 -9.43 -10.40 8.48
C TRP A 69 -10.01 -11.75 8.06
N TYR A 70 -10.34 -11.90 6.77
CA TYR A 70 -10.83 -13.18 6.25
C TYR A 70 -9.80 -14.32 6.31
N TRP A 71 -8.50 -13.99 6.38
CA TRP A 71 -7.43 -14.96 6.54
C TRP A 71 -7.22 -15.34 8.01
N THR A 72 -7.15 -14.32 8.88
CA THR A 72 -6.88 -14.50 10.29
C THR A 72 -8.10 -14.98 11.10
N GLU A 73 -9.33 -14.83 10.58
CA GLU A 73 -10.58 -15.29 11.18
C GLU A 73 -11.59 -15.68 10.09
N ALA A 74 -11.26 -16.70 9.31
CA ALA A 74 -12.14 -17.22 8.25
C ALA A 74 -13.48 -17.73 8.80
N GLN A 75 -13.47 -18.28 10.02
CA GLN A 75 -14.63 -18.73 10.77
C GLN A 75 -14.69 -18.00 12.10
N ARG A 76 -15.91 -17.60 12.52
CA ARG A 76 -16.15 -16.82 13.73
C ARG A 76 -15.50 -17.46 14.97
N GLY A 77 -14.63 -16.71 15.64
CA GLY A 77 -13.96 -17.12 16.86
C GLY A 77 -12.76 -18.05 16.65
N GLN A 78 -12.46 -18.44 15.41
CA GLN A 78 -11.30 -19.25 15.08
C GLN A 78 -10.17 -18.37 14.56
N LEU A 79 -9.43 -17.77 15.50
CA LEU A 79 -8.30 -16.90 15.18
C LEU A 79 -7.08 -17.75 14.80
N ASN A 80 -6.46 -17.41 13.66
CA ASN A 80 -5.20 -17.99 13.21
C ASN A 80 -4.25 -16.90 12.71
N TYR A 81 -3.15 -16.71 13.40
CA TYR A 81 -2.10 -15.74 13.06
C TYR A 81 -0.78 -16.42 12.67
N GLU A 82 -0.74 -17.75 12.50
CA GLU A 82 0.51 -18.48 12.26
C GLU A 82 1.25 -17.99 11.02
N ASP A 83 0.52 -17.75 9.93
CA ASP A 83 1.14 -17.28 8.69
C ASP A 83 1.67 -15.84 8.83
N ALA A 84 0.90 -14.96 9.46
CA ALA A 84 1.34 -13.59 9.72
C ALA A 84 2.55 -13.54 10.66
N ASP A 85 2.55 -14.36 11.71
CA ASP A 85 3.69 -14.46 12.63
C ASP A 85 4.95 -14.97 11.92
N ARG A 86 4.82 -16.01 11.07
CA ARG A 86 5.94 -16.57 10.31
C ARG A 86 6.55 -15.54 9.34
N LEU A 87 5.71 -14.78 8.65
CA LEU A 87 6.17 -13.71 7.75
C LEU A 87 6.82 -12.57 8.52
N LEU A 88 6.26 -12.19 9.66
CA LEU A 88 6.82 -11.15 10.50
C LEU A 88 8.19 -11.55 11.06
N ASP A 89 8.32 -12.81 11.53
CA ASP A 89 9.61 -13.36 11.97
C ASP A 89 10.65 -13.39 10.83
N PHE A 90 10.24 -13.67 9.60
CA PHE A 90 11.11 -13.60 8.44
C PHE A 90 11.61 -12.15 8.21
N CYS A 91 10.71 -11.17 8.23
CA CYS A 91 11.06 -9.76 8.07
C CYS A 91 11.96 -9.25 9.21
N ASP A 92 11.70 -9.64 10.46
CA ASP A 92 12.53 -9.30 11.61
C ASP A 92 13.97 -9.79 11.43
N ARG A 93 14.15 -11.05 11.00
CA ARG A 93 15.49 -11.60 10.72
C ARG A 93 16.20 -10.88 9.56
N ALA A 94 15.43 -10.42 8.57
CA ALA A 94 15.94 -9.63 7.46
C ALA A 94 16.15 -8.15 7.80
N GLY A 95 15.68 -7.68 8.97
CA GLY A 95 15.73 -6.27 9.39
C GLY A 95 14.82 -5.37 8.54
N LYS A 96 13.69 -5.88 8.03
CA LYS A 96 12.77 -5.18 7.15
C LYS A 96 11.48 -4.80 7.88
N PRO A 97 11.10 -3.51 7.92
CA PRO A 97 9.80 -3.08 8.42
C PRO A 97 8.68 -3.58 7.50
N VAL A 98 7.48 -3.74 8.07
CA VAL A 98 6.32 -4.32 7.39
C VAL A 98 5.13 -3.38 7.47
N ARG A 99 4.42 -3.16 6.35
CA ARG A 99 3.11 -2.51 6.36
C ARG A 99 2.02 -3.49 6.76
N GLY A 100 1.16 -3.09 7.68
CA GLY A 100 0.00 -3.87 8.15
C GLY A 100 -1.18 -3.76 7.19
N HIS A 101 -1.29 -4.66 6.23
CA HIS A 101 -2.33 -4.66 5.21
C HIS A 101 -3.28 -5.85 5.40
N CYS A 102 -4.51 -5.63 5.77
CA CYS A 102 -5.18 -4.46 6.30
C CYS A 102 -5.98 -4.84 7.56
N ILE A 103 -6.40 -3.85 8.37
CA ILE A 103 -7.22 -4.15 9.55
C ILE A 103 -8.63 -4.55 9.09
N PHE A 104 -9.25 -3.73 8.21
CA PHE A 104 -10.56 -3.97 7.59
C PHE A 104 -10.49 -3.77 6.08
N TRP A 105 -11.44 -4.34 5.36
CA TRP A 105 -11.65 -4.11 3.94
C TRP A 105 -13.10 -3.72 3.68
N ALA A 106 -13.31 -2.58 3.01
CA ALA A 106 -14.64 -1.97 2.90
C ALA A 106 -15.53 -2.58 1.81
N VAL A 107 -14.96 -3.38 0.90
CA VAL A 107 -15.66 -3.99 -0.23
C VAL A 107 -16.39 -5.25 0.20
N ASP A 108 -17.68 -5.37 -0.15
CA ASP A 108 -18.52 -6.51 0.21
C ASP A 108 -17.93 -7.85 -0.22
N GLY A 109 -17.26 -7.91 -1.38
CA GLY A 109 -16.64 -9.13 -1.92
C GLY A 109 -15.61 -9.75 -0.98
N ASP A 110 -14.88 -8.90 -0.27
CA ASP A 110 -13.71 -9.23 0.52
C ASP A 110 -13.98 -9.37 2.02
N VAL A 111 -15.24 -9.27 2.41
CA VAL A 111 -15.70 -9.53 3.77
C VAL A 111 -16.11 -10.99 3.89
N GLN A 112 -15.62 -11.68 4.93
CA GLN A 112 -15.94 -13.08 5.19
C GLN A 112 -17.43 -13.31 5.49
N GLN A 113 -17.93 -14.50 5.13
CA GLN A 113 -19.37 -14.80 5.15
C GLN A 113 -19.98 -14.64 6.53
N TRP A 114 -19.32 -15.08 7.61
CA TRP A 114 -19.88 -14.97 8.95
C TRP A 114 -20.09 -13.52 9.43
N ILE A 115 -19.27 -12.56 8.95
CA ILE A 115 -19.49 -11.11 9.17
C ILE A 115 -20.71 -10.63 8.39
N LYS A 116 -20.87 -11.07 7.13
CA LYS A 116 -22.05 -10.75 6.31
C LYS A 116 -23.34 -11.28 6.96
N ASP A 117 -23.27 -12.49 7.53
CA ASP A 117 -24.42 -13.11 8.20
C ASP A 117 -24.85 -12.30 9.43
N ILE A 118 -23.94 -11.92 10.32
CA ILE A 118 -24.32 -11.08 11.47
C ILE A 118 -24.73 -9.67 11.06
N ALA A 119 -24.08 -9.10 10.04
CA ALA A 119 -24.38 -7.76 9.53
C ALA A 119 -25.78 -7.64 8.94
N ALA A 120 -26.36 -8.73 8.46
CA ALA A 120 -27.71 -8.76 7.89
C ALA A 120 -28.81 -8.60 8.96
N TYR A 121 -28.55 -8.95 10.22
CA TYR A 121 -29.60 -9.07 11.24
C TYR A 121 -29.29 -8.33 12.55
N ASP A 122 -28.01 -8.03 12.86
CA ASP A 122 -27.63 -7.54 14.18
C ASP A 122 -26.47 -6.53 14.10
N ARG A 123 -26.85 -5.25 14.14
CA ARG A 123 -25.91 -4.13 14.12
C ARG A 123 -24.96 -4.13 15.32
N ASP A 124 -25.44 -4.49 16.50
CA ASP A 124 -24.63 -4.45 17.73
C ASP A 124 -23.60 -5.58 17.74
N GLN A 125 -23.96 -6.76 17.24
CA GLN A 125 -23.00 -7.84 17.04
C GLN A 125 -21.95 -7.48 15.98
N LEU A 126 -22.32 -6.80 14.90
CA LEU A 126 -21.35 -6.34 13.91
C LEU A 126 -20.37 -5.33 14.52
N MET A 127 -20.88 -4.37 15.29
CA MET A 127 -20.02 -3.41 16.01
C MET A 127 -19.09 -4.12 17.01
N ALA A 128 -19.60 -5.10 17.74
CA ALA A 128 -18.79 -5.90 18.68
C ALA A 128 -17.69 -6.68 17.94
N ALA A 129 -17.97 -7.22 16.75
CA ALA A 129 -16.97 -7.89 15.92
C ALA A 129 -15.88 -6.93 15.42
N VAL A 130 -16.26 -5.72 14.99
CA VAL A 130 -15.30 -4.65 14.62
C VAL A 130 -14.37 -4.31 15.80
N GLN A 131 -14.93 -4.15 17.00
CA GLN A 131 -14.15 -3.87 18.21
C GLN A 131 -13.25 -5.04 18.60
N ALA A 132 -13.75 -6.27 18.48
CA ALA A 132 -12.96 -7.49 18.76
C ALA A 132 -11.77 -7.60 17.78
N ARG A 133 -11.98 -7.30 16.49
CA ARG A 133 -10.90 -7.27 15.48
C ARG A 133 -9.82 -6.25 15.82
N LEU A 134 -10.20 -5.02 16.14
CA LEU A 134 -9.27 -3.95 16.54
C LEU A 134 -8.43 -4.37 17.75
N ASN A 135 -9.10 -4.79 18.83
CA ASN A 135 -8.42 -5.17 20.06
C ASN A 135 -7.52 -6.42 19.86
N GLY A 136 -8.01 -7.42 19.14
CA GLY A 136 -7.27 -8.66 18.89
C GLY A 136 -6.03 -8.45 18.03
N LEU A 137 -6.18 -7.79 16.88
CA LEU A 137 -5.08 -7.56 15.95
C LEU A 137 -4.05 -6.59 16.53
N LEU A 138 -4.49 -5.39 16.92
CA LEU A 138 -3.58 -4.34 17.38
C LEU A 138 -3.03 -4.66 18.80
N GLY A 139 -3.79 -5.35 19.63
CA GLY A 139 -3.27 -5.84 20.92
C GLY A 139 -2.15 -6.89 20.75
N ARG A 140 -2.22 -7.71 19.68
CA ARG A 140 -1.18 -8.68 19.34
C ARG A 140 0.07 -8.03 18.75
N TYR A 141 -0.11 -7.06 17.85
CA TYR A 141 0.96 -6.52 17.03
C TYR A 141 1.31 -5.05 17.33
N ALA A 142 0.89 -4.49 18.46
CA ALA A 142 1.24 -3.12 18.83
C ALA A 142 2.76 -2.88 18.74
N GLY A 143 3.15 -1.83 17.98
CA GLY A 143 4.53 -1.45 17.75
C GLY A 143 5.30 -2.33 16.77
N ARG A 144 4.62 -3.32 16.11
CA ARG A 144 5.28 -4.22 15.15
C ARG A 144 5.17 -3.76 13.70
N PHE A 145 4.10 -3.07 13.37
CA PHE A 145 3.86 -2.53 12.04
C PHE A 145 3.93 -0.99 12.09
N PRO A 146 4.94 -0.36 11.45
CA PRO A 146 5.02 1.11 11.39
C PRO A 146 3.84 1.76 10.68
N HIS A 147 3.19 1.06 9.75
CA HIS A 147 2.04 1.53 8.97
C HIS A 147 0.90 0.53 9.06
N TYR A 148 -0.35 1.02 9.07
CA TYR A 148 -1.55 0.20 8.84
C TYR A 148 -2.48 0.83 7.81
N ASP A 149 -2.97 0.02 6.88
CA ASP A 149 -4.17 0.33 6.11
C ASP A 149 -5.38 -0.01 6.98
N VAL A 150 -6.08 1.03 7.48
CA VAL A 150 -7.09 0.83 8.53
C VAL A 150 -8.36 0.21 8.00
N ASN A 151 -8.94 0.80 6.95
CA ASN A 151 -10.12 0.28 6.24
C ASN A 151 -9.88 0.44 4.75
N ASN A 152 -9.43 -0.62 4.11
CA ASN A 152 -9.01 -0.63 2.72
C ASN A 152 -10.18 -0.37 1.77
N GLU A 153 -9.92 0.40 0.69
CA GLU A 153 -10.83 0.64 -0.44
C GLU A 153 -12.16 1.31 -0.08
N MET A 154 -12.10 2.37 0.71
CA MET A 154 -13.30 3.11 1.14
C MET A 154 -13.94 3.97 0.06
N LEU A 155 -13.26 4.24 -1.07
CA LEU A 155 -13.86 4.89 -2.24
C LEU A 155 -14.75 3.91 -3.00
N HIS A 156 -14.38 2.62 -3.04
CA HIS A 156 -15.08 1.56 -3.77
C HIS A 156 -16.01 0.74 -2.89
N GLY A 157 -15.74 0.65 -1.57
CA GLY A 157 -16.50 -0.16 -0.63
C GLY A 157 -17.19 0.65 0.45
N ARG A 158 -18.39 0.18 0.86
CA ARG A 158 -19.18 0.81 1.91
C ARG A 158 -19.72 -0.20 2.92
N PHE A 159 -19.23 -1.43 2.95
CA PHE A 159 -19.79 -2.53 3.75
C PHE A 159 -20.14 -2.12 5.18
N PHE A 160 -19.15 -1.60 5.91
CA PHE A 160 -19.35 -1.18 7.30
C PHE A 160 -20.16 0.11 7.43
N ARG A 161 -19.93 1.07 6.52
CA ARG A 161 -20.64 2.37 6.56
C ARG A 161 -22.14 2.21 6.33
N ASP A 162 -22.55 1.36 5.39
CA ASP A 162 -23.95 1.14 5.07
C ASP A 162 -24.70 0.42 6.21
N ARG A 163 -23.99 -0.34 7.03
CA ARG A 163 -24.59 -1.13 8.12
C ARG A 163 -24.46 -0.47 9.49
N LEU A 164 -23.37 0.24 9.74
CA LEU A 164 -23.07 0.85 11.03
C LEU A 164 -23.15 2.39 11.02
N GLY A 165 -23.32 2.99 9.84
CA GLY A 165 -23.32 4.44 9.64
C GLY A 165 -21.93 4.97 9.29
N ASP A 166 -21.88 6.15 8.68
CA ASP A 166 -20.65 6.71 8.13
C ASP A 166 -19.54 6.94 9.17
N ASP A 167 -19.92 7.15 10.43
CA ASP A 167 -18.96 7.40 11.53
C ASP A 167 -18.09 6.19 11.89
N VAL A 168 -18.46 4.98 11.48
CA VAL A 168 -17.70 3.77 11.83
C VAL A 168 -16.29 3.79 11.27
N ALA A 169 -16.10 4.35 10.07
CA ALA A 169 -14.77 4.47 9.49
C ALA A 169 -13.85 5.35 10.36
N ALA A 170 -14.34 6.50 10.81
CA ALA A 170 -13.59 7.36 11.72
C ALA A 170 -13.36 6.71 13.09
N LEU A 171 -14.32 5.91 13.60
CA LEU A 171 -14.15 5.13 14.82
C LEU A 171 -13.01 4.13 14.66
N MET A 172 -12.92 3.41 13.54
CA MET A 172 -11.84 2.45 13.26
C MET A 172 -10.46 3.13 13.35
N PHE A 173 -10.30 4.31 12.75
CA PHE A 173 -9.05 5.09 12.84
C PHE A 173 -8.74 5.55 14.27
N ARG A 174 -9.72 6.09 14.99
CA ARG A 174 -9.51 6.56 16.37
C ARG A 174 -9.10 5.43 17.31
N GLU A 175 -9.77 4.28 17.21
CA GLU A 175 -9.44 3.11 18.01
C GLU A 175 -8.09 2.50 17.61
N ALA A 176 -7.76 2.48 16.33
CA ALA A 176 -6.43 2.05 15.87
C ALA A 176 -5.33 2.95 16.45
N ALA A 177 -5.48 4.27 16.37
CA ALA A 177 -4.54 5.23 16.95
C ALA A 177 -4.40 5.08 18.48
N ARG A 178 -5.48 4.75 19.17
CA ARG A 178 -5.46 4.51 20.62
C ARG A 178 -4.74 3.21 20.99
N LEU A 179 -4.90 2.16 20.19
CA LEU A 179 -4.35 0.83 20.46
C LEU A 179 -2.88 0.70 20.04
N ASP A 180 -2.50 1.38 18.96
CA ASP A 180 -1.11 1.44 18.49
C ASP A 180 -0.74 2.89 18.11
N PRO A 181 -0.41 3.74 19.10
CA PRO A 181 -0.16 5.16 18.88
C PRO A 181 1.15 5.46 18.12
N GLY A 182 2.01 4.46 17.95
CA GLY A 182 3.26 4.58 17.20
C GLY A 182 3.11 4.35 15.70
N ALA A 183 2.00 3.75 15.27
CA ALA A 183 1.78 3.43 13.87
C ALA A 183 1.20 4.61 13.08
N VAL A 184 1.63 4.77 11.84
CA VAL A 184 1.03 5.70 10.87
C VAL A 184 -0.17 5.02 10.22
N LEU A 185 -1.34 5.66 10.31
CA LEU A 185 -2.60 5.11 9.82
C LEU A 185 -2.92 5.65 8.43
N PHE A 186 -3.03 4.75 7.46
CA PHE A 186 -3.27 5.07 6.07
C PHE A 186 -4.73 4.86 5.67
N VAL A 187 -5.22 5.76 4.82
CA VAL A 187 -6.24 5.42 3.84
C VAL A 187 -5.54 4.75 2.66
N ASN A 188 -6.13 3.73 2.02
CA ASN A 188 -5.53 3.01 0.90
C ASN A 188 -6.60 2.65 -0.11
N ASP A 189 -6.39 3.02 -1.38
CA ASP A 189 -7.37 2.80 -2.45
C ASP A 189 -6.70 2.76 -3.83
N TYR A 190 -7.42 2.27 -4.83
CA TYR A 190 -6.93 2.10 -6.20
C TYR A 190 -7.56 3.10 -7.19
N ASN A 191 -7.00 3.21 -8.40
CA ASN A 191 -7.43 4.06 -9.52
C ASN A 191 -7.40 5.58 -9.26
N VAL A 192 -7.01 6.05 -8.09
CA VAL A 192 -6.99 7.50 -7.78
C VAL A 192 -6.02 8.25 -8.70
N GLU A 193 -4.93 7.60 -9.06
CA GLU A 193 -3.87 8.09 -9.94
C GLU A 193 -4.14 7.84 -11.43
N CYS A 194 -5.22 7.14 -11.78
CA CYS A 194 -5.49 6.71 -13.16
C CYS A 194 -6.38 7.67 -13.96
N GLY A 195 -7.16 8.52 -13.30
CA GLY A 195 -7.99 9.55 -13.93
C GLY A 195 -9.21 9.06 -14.73
N ASN A 196 -9.56 7.78 -14.62
CA ASN A 196 -10.64 7.14 -15.40
C ASN A 196 -11.74 6.49 -14.55
N ASP A 197 -11.63 6.60 -13.23
CA ASP A 197 -12.63 6.09 -12.29
C ASP A 197 -13.34 7.26 -11.59
N PRO A 198 -14.64 7.51 -11.89
CA PRO A 198 -15.37 8.59 -11.24
C PRO A 198 -15.62 8.37 -9.75
N SER A 199 -15.40 7.14 -9.24
CA SER A 199 -15.49 6.82 -7.81
C SER A 199 -14.20 7.12 -7.07
N ALA A 200 -13.06 7.10 -7.76
CA ALA A 200 -11.73 7.20 -7.21
C ALA A 200 -10.94 8.36 -7.83
N THR A 201 -11.45 9.59 -7.70
CA THR A 201 -10.68 10.79 -8.09
C THR A 201 -9.91 11.36 -6.90
N PRO A 202 -8.83 12.12 -7.14
CA PRO A 202 -8.10 12.82 -6.08
C PRO A 202 -9.03 13.68 -5.20
N GLU A 203 -10.02 14.37 -5.78
CA GLU A 203 -10.97 15.19 -5.03
C GLU A 203 -11.83 14.36 -4.09
N ARG A 204 -12.35 13.22 -4.54
CA ARG A 204 -13.12 12.29 -3.68
C ARG A 204 -12.28 11.71 -2.57
N TYR A 205 -11.01 11.45 -2.84
CA TYR A 205 -10.10 10.96 -1.81
C TYR A 205 -9.83 12.04 -0.76
N VAL A 206 -9.60 13.28 -1.19
CA VAL A 206 -9.48 14.44 -0.30
C VAL A 206 -10.75 14.63 0.54
N GLU A 207 -11.94 14.52 -0.06
CA GLU A 207 -13.23 14.60 0.65
C GLU A 207 -13.31 13.52 1.74
N LEU A 208 -12.97 12.29 1.43
CA LEU A 208 -12.94 11.18 2.39
C LEU A 208 -11.97 11.46 3.55
N ILE A 209 -10.74 11.87 3.24
CA ILE A 209 -9.71 12.18 4.25
C ILE A 209 -10.18 13.31 5.17
N ARG A 210 -10.69 14.39 4.61
CA ARG A 210 -11.23 15.54 5.39
C ARG A 210 -12.41 15.14 6.25
N TYR A 211 -13.31 14.30 5.74
CA TYR A 211 -14.42 13.77 6.52
C TYR A 211 -13.91 12.95 7.72
N LEU A 212 -12.96 12.03 7.51
CA LEU A 212 -12.36 11.25 8.59
C LEU A 212 -11.69 12.13 9.64
N GLN A 213 -10.89 13.10 9.21
CA GLN A 213 -10.20 14.06 10.09
C GLN A 213 -11.20 14.93 10.87
N TRP A 214 -12.26 15.41 10.21
CA TRP A 214 -13.33 16.17 10.87
C TRP A 214 -14.04 15.35 11.96
N ARG A 215 -14.15 14.03 11.77
CA ARG A 215 -14.68 13.08 12.75
C ARG A 215 -13.64 12.63 13.80
N GLY A 216 -12.46 13.27 13.84
CA GLY A 216 -11.40 13.04 14.82
C GLY A 216 -10.51 11.83 14.53
N ALA A 217 -10.55 11.28 13.32
CA ALA A 217 -9.62 10.24 12.88
C ALA A 217 -8.22 10.82 12.66
N GLN A 218 -7.20 10.08 13.09
CA GLN A 218 -5.80 10.41 12.85
C GLN A 218 -5.37 9.74 11.54
N VAL A 219 -5.67 10.37 10.39
CA VAL A 219 -5.15 9.93 9.10
C VAL A 219 -3.72 10.47 8.98
N GLY A 220 -2.75 9.58 8.91
CA GLY A 220 -1.32 9.89 8.89
C GLY A 220 -0.65 9.71 7.53
N GLY A 221 -1.31 9.07 6.56
CA GLY A 221 -0.78 8.86 5.21
C GLY A 221 -1.83 8.52 4.18
N VAL A 222 -1.47 8.73 2.92
CA VAL A 222 -2.29 8.41 1.74
C VAL A 222 -1.62 7.26 0.99
N GLY A 223 -2.32 6.14 0.89
CA GLY A 223 -1.92 5.00 0.06
C GLY A 223 -2.60 5.07 -1.30
N LEU A 224 -1.81 5.01 -2.33
CA LEU A 224 -2.23 4.75 -3.71
C LEU A 224 -1.83 3.31 -4.01
N GLN A 225 -2.77 2.43 -4.30
CA GLN A 225 -2.40 1.04 -4.57
C GLN A 225 -1.47 0.94 -5.76
N GLY A 226 -1.74 1.66 -6.83
CA GLY A 226 -0.85 1.69 -8.00
C GLY A 226 -1.04 0.48 -8.92
N HIS A 227 -2.23 -0.14 -8.95
CA HIS A 227 -2.58 -1.14 -9.95
C HIS A 227 -2.83 -0.44 -11.29
N VAL A 228 -1.85 -0.41 -12.16
CA VAL A 228 -1.92 0.39 -13.39
C VAL A 228 -1.81 -0.46 -14.66
N THR A 229 -2.43 0.03 -15.73
CA THR A 229 -2.24 -0.47 -17.09
C THR A 229 -2.11 0.72 -18.03
N HIS A 230 -1.03 0.78 -18.79
CA HIS A 230 -0.71 1.90 -19.69
C HIS A 230 -0.74 3.27 -18.96
N PRO A 231 0.13 3.48 -17.96
CA PRO A 231 0.14 4.68 -17.13
C PRO A 231 0.41 5.94 -17.97
N VAL A 232 -0.32 7.01 -17.65
CA VAL A 232 -0.09 8.33 -18.23
C VAL A 232 0.59 9.22 -17.19
N ARG A 233 1.85 9.56 -17.40
CA ARG A 233 2.70 10.29 -16.43
C ARG A 233 2.08 11.60 -15.95
N GLU A 234 1.48 12.36 -16.88
CA GLU A 234 0.83 13.64 -16.56
C GLU A 234 -0.35 13.47 -15.63
N ILE A 235 -1.16 12.40 -15.81
CA ILE A 235 -2.31 12.10 -14.94
C ILE A 235 -1.83 11.72 -13.54
N ILE A 236 -0.79 10.88 -13.44
CA ILE A 236 -0.20 10.49 -12.16
C ILE A 236 0.35 11.74 -11.45
N CYS A 237 1.09 12.59 -12.15
CA CYS A 237 1.64 13.82 -11.60
C CYS A 237 0.55 14.76 -11.09
N ASP A 238 -0.50 15.00 -11.88
CA ASP A 238 -1.64 15.85 -11.52
C ASP A 238 -2.36 15.30 -10.26
N ALA A 239 -2.52 13.98 -10.16
CA ALA A 239 -3.12 13.35 -8.98
C ALA A 239 -2.26 13.51 -7.73
N LEU A 240 -0.96 13.30 -7.84
CA LEU A 240 -0.01 13.49 -6.74
C LEU A 240 0.02 14.95 -6.26
N ASP A 241 0.07 15.91 -7.20
CA ASP A 241 0.02 17.34 -6.89
C ASP A 241 -1.28 17.71 -6.18
N ALA A 242 -2.43 17.25 -6.67
CA ALA A 242 -3.74 17.53 -6.08
C ALA A 242 -3.86 16.99 -4.65
N LEU A 243 -3.43 15.73 -4.42
CA LEU A 243 -3.45 15.10 -3.10
C LEU A 243 -2.49 15.80 -2.13
N SER A 244 -1.27 16.08 -2.55
CA SER A 244 -0.25 16.74 -1.75
C SER A 244 -0.69 18.14 -1.33
N ALA A 245 -1.18 18.94 -2.27
CA ALA A 245 -1.64 20.31 -2.00
C ALA A 245 -2.86 20.38 -1.07
N ALA A 246 -3.70 19.34 -1.06
CA ALA A 246 -4.96 19.34 -0.32
C ALA A 246 -4.87 18.71 1.07
N THR A 247 -3.91 17.82 1.33
CA THR A 247 -3.86 17.01 2.56
C THR A 247 -2.63 17.25 3.42
N ASP A 248 -1.51 17.67 2.82
CA ASP A 248 -0.19 17.77 3.48
C ASP A 248 0.26 16.45 4.14
N LEU A 249 -0.21 15.31 3.61
CA LEU A 249 0.11 13.98 4.11
C LEU A 249 1.15 13.29 3.21
N PRO A 250 2.00 12.42 3.79
CA PRO A 250 2.89 11.57 2.99
C PRO A 250 2.07 10.63 2.11
N ILE A 251 2.52 10.45 0.87
CA ILE A 251 1.93 9.55 -0.11
C ILE A 251 2.85 8.33 -0.26
N TRP A 252 2.26 7.15 -0.36
CA TRP A 252 2.96 5.91 -0.71
C TRP A 252 2.22 5.22 -1.86
N PHE A 253 2.98 4.70 -2.82
CA PHE A 253 2.48 3.63 -3.67
C PHE A 253 2.59 2.33 -2.89
N THR A 254 1.45 1.71 -2.59
CA THR A 254 1.38 0.65 -1.57
C THR A 254 1.33 -0.76 -2.15
N GLU A 255 0.95 -0.88 -3.43
CA GLU A 255 0.68 -2.15 -4.10
C GLU A 255 1.00 -2.05 -5.61
N LEU A 256 2.09 -1.33 -5.96
CA LEU A 256 2.41 -1.02 -7.35
C LEU A 256 2.63 -2.29 -8.19
N ASP A 257 1.78 -2.48 -9.18
CA ASP A 257 1.96 -3.43 -10.28
C ASP A 257 1.55 -2.84 -11.62
N VAL A 258 1.96 -3.51 -12.71
CA VAL A 258 1.63 -3.10 -14.08
C VAL A 258 1.00 -4.27 -14.82
N GLY A 259 -0.27 -4.13 -15.18
CA GLY A 259 -1.08 -5.14 -15.84
C GLY A 259 -0.81 -5.28 -17.35
N GLU A 260 0.47 -5.20 -17.79
CA GLU A 260 0.89 -5.33 -19.20
C GLU A 260 1.54 -6.70 -19.42
N PRO A 261 1.03 -7.53 -20.38
CA PRO A 261 1.57 -8.85 -20.62
C PRO A 261 2.92 -8.86 -21.40
N ASP A 262 3.24 -7.82 -22.15
CA ASP A 262 4.54 -7.69 -22.82
C ASP A 262 5.59 -7.19 -21.84
N ASP A 263 6.65 -7.97 -21.64
CA ASP A 263 7.69 -7.69 -20.65
C ASP A 263 8.41 -6.36 -20.89
N ALA A 264 8.64 -5.98 -22.14
CA ALA A 264 9.33 -4.74 -22.47
C ALA A 264 8.44 -3.52 -22.22
N LEU A 265 7.17 -3.60 -22.61
CA LEU A 265 6.18 -2.55 -22.36
C LEU A 265 5.89 -2.44 -20.85
N ARG A 266 5.79 -3.57 -20.15
CA ARG A 266 5.62 -3.57 -18.68
C ARG A 266 6.78 -2.90 -17.97
N ALA A 267 8.00 -3.15 -18.40
CA ALA A 267 9.18 -2.50 -17.85
C ALA A 267 9.19 -0.99 -18.10
N ASP A 268 8.80 -0.55 -19.30
CA ASP A 268 8.71 0.87 -19.66
C ASP A 268 7.60 1.56 -18.84
N ASP A 269 6.45 0.92 -18.69
CA ASP A 269 5.32 1.42 -17.90
C ASP A 269 5.67 1.50 -16.40
N LEU A 270 6.32 0.47 -15.86
CA LEU A 270 6.79 0.47 -14.47
C LEU A 270 7.83 1.58 -14.24
N GLU A 271 8.79 1.75 -15.16
CA GLU A 271 9.76 2.84 -15.09
C GLU A 271 9.07 4.21 -15.09
N ALA A 272 8.02 4.39 -15.90
CA ALA A 272 7.26 5.63 -15.96
C ALA A 272 6.63 5.97 -14.60
N VAL A 273 5.93 5.02 -13.98
CA VAL A 273 5.31 5.23 -12.64
C VAL A 273 6.38 5.46 -11.56
N MET A 274 7.42 4.63 -11.53
CA MET A 274 8.51 4.77 -10.56
C MET A 274 9.22 6.11 -10.66
N ARG A 275 9.38 6.66 -11.86
CA ARG A 275 9.98 7.99 -12.06
C ARG A 275 9.11 9.10 -11.50
N GLU A 276 7.79 9.07 -11.74
CA GLU A 276 6.87 10.07 -11.18
C GLU A 276 6.78 9.95 -9.66
N ALA A 277 6.65 8.73 -9.14
CA ALA A 277 6.67 8.47 -7.69
C ALA A 277 7.94 9.00 -7.02
N TYR A 278 9.11 8.63 -7.56
CA TYR A 278 10.39 9.07 -7.00
C TYR A 278 10.62 10.58 -7.13
N ALA A 279 10.11 11.19 -8.19
CA ALA A 279 10.29 12.61 -8.45
C ALA A 279 9.43 13.51 -7.56
N HIS A 280 8.26 13.03 -7.13
CA HIS A 280 7.31 13.85 -6.37
C HIS A 280 7.71 13.95 -4.89
N PRO A 281 7.81 15.19 -4.31
CA PRO A 281 8.32 15.37 -2.96
C PRO A 281 7.46 14.77 -1.85
N ALA A 282 6.14 14.67 -2.04
CA ALA A 282 5.22 14.07 -1.07
C ALA A 282 5.24 12.54 -1.08
N VAL A 283 5.75 11.89 -2.14
CA VAL A 283 5.86 10.44 -2.18
C VAL A 283 7.06 10.00 -1.35
N GLN A 284 6.83 9.15 -0.36
CA GLN A 284 7.85 8.74 0.59
C GLN A 284 8.26 7.28 0.45
N GLY A 285 7.63 6.50 -0.41
CA GLY A 285 8.02 5.13 -0.69
C GLY A 285 7.11 4.44 -1.70
N VAL A 286 7.58 3.30 -2.18
CA VAL A 286 6.87 2.44 -3.13
C VAL A 286 6.98 0.99 -2.65
N VAL A 287 5.88 0.25 -2.69
CA VAL A 287 5.84 -1.19 -2.46
C VAL A 287 5.32 -1.87 -3.72
N LEU A 288 6.10 -2.78 -4.26
CA LEU A 288 5.73 -3.59 -5.41
C LEU A 288 4.80 -4.73 -4.97
N TRP A 289 3.72 -4.97 -5.74
CA TRP A 289 2.75 -6.00 -5.42
C TRP A 289 2.99 -7.34 -6.12
N GLU A 290 3.72 -7.34 -7.22
CA GLU A 290 4.08 -8.58 -7.91
C GLU A 290 5.00 -9.45 -7.05
N GLN A 291 4.59 -10.74 -6.89
CA GLN A 291 5.25 -11.70 -6.01
C GLN A 291 6.50 -12.32 -6.62
N ASP A 292 6.69 -12.20 -7.92
CA ASP A 292 7.82 -12.81 -8.62
C ASP A 292 8.24 -11.99 -9.83
N PRO A 293 9.27 -11.16 -9.71
CA PRO A 293 9.89 -10.51 -10.87
C PRO A 293 10.52 -11.53 -11.83
N LEU A 294 10.59 -12.82 -11.46
CA LEU A 294 11.13 -13.92 -12.28
C LEU A 294 10.05 -14.85 -12.84
N GLN A 295 8.78 -14.76 -12.40
CA GLN A 295 7.70 -15.68 -12.80
C GLN A 295 6.43 -14.96 -13.31
N SER A 296 6.53 -13.93 -14.09
CA SER A 296 5.38 -13.26 -14.73
C SER A 296 4.50 -14.16 -15.64
N THR A 297 4.73 -15.48 -15.63
CA THR A 297 4.02 -16.45 -16.48
C THR A 297 3.15 -17.48 -15.75
N LEU A 298 3.00 -17.47 -14.42
CA LEU A 298 2.34 -18.58 -13.72
C LEU A 298 1.10 -18.23 -12.86
N THR A 299 0.55 -17.04 -12.86
CA THR A 299 -0.58 -16.67 -12.00
C THR A 299 -1.97 -16.75 -12.65
N THR A 300 -2.23 -17.76 -13.49
CA THR A 300 -3.61 -18.06 -13.94
C THR A 300 -4.30 -19.20 -13.18
N ALA A 301 -3.73 -19.73 -12.11
CA ALA A 301 -4.24 -20.96 -11.49
C ALA A 301 -4.62 -20.89 -9.99
N SER A 302 -4.40 -19.80 -9.27
CA SER A 302 -4.86 -19.69 -7.87
C SER A 302 -5.75 -18.46 -7.71
N GLY A 303 -7.00 -18.72 -7.39
CA GLY A 303 -8.14 -17.81 -7.32
C GLY A 303 -8.04 -16.51 -6.50
N SER A 304 -6.95 -15.78 -6.56
CA SER A 304 -6.97 -14.36 -6.21
C SER A 304 -7.69 -13.63 -7.34
N ARG A 305 -8.81 -12.99 -7.04
CA ARG A 305 -9.43 -12.06 -7.98
C ARG A 305 -8.46 -10.90 -8.17
N SER A 306 -7.77 -10.91 -9.31
CA SER A 306 -7.11 -9.69 -9.77
C SER A 306 -8.17 -8.59 -9.84
N ILE A 307 -7.95 -7.49 -9.14
CA ILE A 307 -8.69 -6.26 -9.38
C ILE A 307 -8.46 -5.95 -10.86
N PRO A 308 -9.51 -5.78 -11.69
CA PRO A 308 -9.29 -5.49 -13.09
C PRO A 308 -8.55 -4.15 -13.16
N ALA A 309 -7.30 -4.18 -13.59
CA ALA A 309 -6.56 -2.98 -13.92
C ALA A 309 -7.36 -2.21 -14.97
N VAL A 310 -7.76 -1.00 -14.65
CA VAL A 310 -8.51 -0.14 -15.56
C VAL A 310 -7.49 0.72 -16.30
N PRO A 311 -7.48 0.72 -17.65
CA PRO A 311 -6.50 1.49 -18.41
C PRO A 311 -6.55 2.98 -18.05
N CYS A 312 -5.43 3.57 -17.74
CA CYS A 312 -5.27 5.02 -17.58
C CYS A 312 -5.29 5.68 -18.97
N HIS A 313 -6.46 5.83 -19.57
CA HIS A 313 -6.59 6.48 -20.87
C HIS A 313 -7.06 7.93 -20.73
N ARG A 314 -6.39 8.82 -21.43
CA ARG A 314 -6.86 10.19 -21.64
C ARG A 314 -8.17 10.11 -22.43
N THR A 315 -9.29 10.55 -21.86
CA THR A 315 -10.48 10.84 -22.64
C THR A 315 -10.17 12.10 -23.48
N ASP A 316 -9.94 11.91 -24.77
CA ASP A 316 -9.93 13.04 -25.71
C ASP A 316 -11.29 13.74 -25.66
N GLN A 317 -11.40 14.77 -24.86
CA GLN A 317 -12.46 15.76 -25.02
C GLN A 317 -11.99 16.72 -26.12
N ARG A 318 -12.56 16.53 -27.30
CA ARG A 318 -12.58 17.56 -28.33
C ARG A 318 -13.68 18.57 -28.03
#